data_75bfbd60aabb10b4e1a2209867c919d3
#
_entry.id   75bfbd60aabb10b4e1a2209867c919d3
#
_cell.length_a   1.000
_cell.length_b   1.000
_cell.length_c   1.000
_cell.angle_alpha   90.00
_cell.angle_beta   90.00
_cell.angle_gamma   90.00
#
_symmetry.space_group_name_H-M   'P 1'
#
loop_
_entity.id
_entity.type
_entity.pdbx_description
1 polymer ?
#
loop_
_entity_poly.entity_id
_entity_poly.type
_entity_poly.pdbx_seq_one_letter_code
_entity_poly.pdbx_strand_id
1 'polypeptide(L)'
;IEYKYIKANQIVFCEGYQGFKNPYFNYLPLIGSKGEILIIKCDKLTQDVIFKGPIFLSPMGDKTFWVGATFNQKDKTIRVSEEAKAWLISKLKQFLNLPFEILEHKAQIRATVIDRRPLLGRHPKHHNLYILNGLGTRGVLMSPLLSKWLFQYIENNKKIPRQADIKRFEKHYFRN
;
A
#
# COMPACT_ATOMS: atom_id res chain seq x y z
N ILE A 1 -19.67 11.17 -15.57
CA ILE A 1 -18.21 11.35 -15.68
C ILE A 1 -17.72 10.51 -16.84
N GLU A 2 -16.80 11.07 -17.60
CA GLU A 2 -16.12 10.36 -18.69
C GLU A 2 -14.60 10.34 -18.40
N TYR A 3 -14.01 9.15 -18.49
CA TYR A 3 -12.57 8.96 -18.37
C TYR A 3 -12.11 8.10 -19.55
N LYS A 4 -11.33 8.70 -20.45
CA LYS A 4 -10.98 8.10 -21.75
C LYS A 4 -12.26 7.73 -22.50
N TYR A 5 -12.50 6.43 -22.73
CA TYR A 5 -13.69 5.88 -23.40
C TYR A 5 -14.73 5.28 -22.44
N ILE A 6 -14.52 5.41 -21.12
CA ILE A 6 -15.39 4.87 -20.09
C ILE A 6 -16.30 5.98 -19.57
N LYS A 7 -17.61 5.77 -19.63
CA LYS A 7 -18.62 6.61 -18.97
C LYS A 7 -19.08 5.93 -17.68
N ALA A 8 -19.06 6.67 -16.59
CA ALA A 8 -19.48 6.15 -15.28
C ALA A 8 -20.23 7.22 -14.49
N ASN A 9 -21.17 6.79 -13.65
CA ASN A 9 -21.88 7.68 -12.73
C ASN A 9 -21.00 8.08 -11.55
N GLN A 10 -20.08 7.21 -11.15
CA GLN A 10 -19.21 7.38 -9.99
C GLN A 10 -17.79 6.90 -10.30
N ILE A 11 -16.79 7.51 -9.66
CA ILE A 11 -15.39 7.09 -9.75
C ILE A 11 -14.83 6.90 -8.35
N VAL A 12 -14.15 5.76 -8.12
CA VAL A 12 -13.38 5.49 -6.92
C VAL A 12 -11.88 5.51 -7.26
N PHE A 13 -11.14 6.44 -6.68
CA PHE A 13 -9.69 6.55 -6.85
C PHE A 13 -8.96 5.64 -5.87
N CYS A 14 -8.23 4.65 -6.41
CA CYS A 14 -7.43 3.67 -5.67
C CYS A 14 -5.95 3.69 -6.12
N GLU A 15 -5.38 4.88 -6.32
CA GLU A 15 -4.13 5.13 -7.05
C GLU A 15 -2.86 4.88 -6.23
N GLY A 16 -3.02 4.43 -4.98
CA GLY A 16 -1.87 4.24 -4.10
C GLY A 16 -1.11 5.56 -3.89
N TYR A 17 0.24 5.50 -3.91
CA TYR A 17 1.04 6.71 -3.68
C TYR A 17 0.86 7.76 -4.79
N GLN A 18 0.58 7.37 -6.02
CA GLN A 18 0.35 8.33 -7.12
C GLN A 18 -0.85 9.25 -6.86
N GLY A 19 -1.76 8.86 -5.97
CA GLY A 19 -2.89 9.69 -5.54
C GLY A 19 -2.51 11.05 -4.96
N PHE A 20 -1.24 11.27 -4.56
CA PHE A 20 -0.78 12.60 -4.14
C PHE A 20 -0.79 13.64 -5.29
N LYS A 21 -0.78 13.18 -6.55
CA LYS A 21 -0.88 14.01 -7.76
C LYS A 21 -2.32 14.19 -8.23
N ASN A 22 -3.27 13.50 -7.63
CA ASN A 22 -4.67 13.56 -8.07
C ASN A 22 -5.23 14.96 -7.80
N PRO A 23 -5.75 15.68 -8.82
CA PRO A 23 -6.19 17.07 -8.67
C PRO A 23 -7.38 17.24 -7.72
N TYR A 24 -8.15 16.18 -7.47
CA TYR A 24 -9.31 16.21 -6.58
C TYR A 24 -8.95 15.88 -5.13
N PHE A 25 -7.93 15.05 -4.91
CA PHE A 25 -7.60 14.52 -3.58
C PHE A 25 -6.18 14.86 -3.09
N ASN A 26 -5.48 15.79 -3.77
CA ASN A 26 -4.13 16.23 -3.40
C ASN A 26 -4.07 16.98 -2.05
N TYR A 27 -5.20 17.42 -1.51
CA TYR A 27 -5.29 18.01 -0.17
C TYR A 27 -5.13 16.97 0.96
N LEU A 28 -5.26 15.69 0.64
CA LEU A 28 -5.10 14.62 1.61
C LEU A 28 -3.62 14.37 1.91
N PRO A 29 -3.23 14.20 3.19
CA PRO A 29 -1.83 14.14 3.60
C PRO A 29 -1.22 12.75 3.33
N LEU A 30 -1.11 12.38 2.06
CA LEU A 30 -0.40 11.19 1.62
C LEU A 30 1.11 11.41 1.71
N ILE A 31 1.76 10.60 2.54
CA ILE A 31 3.21 10.52 2.65
C ILE A 31 3.67 9.15 2.17
N GLY A 32 4.51 9.10 1.15
CA GLY A 32 5.04 7.82 0.70
C GLY A 32 6.04 7.21 1.70
N SER A 33 6.10 5.89 1.76
CA SER A 33 7.22 5.18 2.38
C SER A 33 7.73 4.10 1.44
N LYS A 34 8.98 4.25 1.01
CA LYS A 34 9.65 3.27 0.16
C LYS A 34 9.88 1.97 0.92
N GLY A 35 9.66 0.86 0.25
CA GLY A 35 10.04 -0.46 0.71
C GLY A 35 10.69 -1.23 -0.40
N GLU A 36 11.83 -1.84 -0.09
CA GLU A 36 12.54 -2.73 -0.99
C GLU A 36 12.39 -4.17 -0.51
N ILE A 37 12.28 -5.08 -1.46
CA ILE A 37 12.07 -6.52 -1.24
C ILE A 37 12.94 -7.33 -2.16
N LEU A 38 13.23 -8.57 -1.77
CA LEU A 38 13.83 -9.56 -2.65
C LEU A 38 12.81 -10.64 -2.98
N ILE A 39 12.87 -11.16 -4.18
CA ILE A 39 12.29 -12.45 -4.53
C ILE A 39 13.44 -13.43 -4.58
N ILE A 40 13.35 -14.50 -3.80
CA ILE A 40 14.38 -15.54 -3.75
C ILE A 40 13.80 -16.90 -4.16
N LYS A 41 14.67 -17.78 -4.65
CA LYS A 41 14.38 -19.20 -4.80
C LYS A 41 15.16 -19.99 -3.74
N CYS A 42 14.48 -20.91 -3.06
CA CYS A 42 15.08 -21.75 -2.03
C CYS A 42 14.52 -23.17 -2.14
N ASP A 43 15.18 -24.03 -2.90
CA ASP A 43 14.68 -25.38 -3.22
C ASP A 43 14.54 -26.30 -2.00
N LYS A 44 15.38 -26.08 -0.97
CA LYS A 44 15.37 -26.87 0.26
C LYS A 44 14.34 -26.41 1.30
N LEU A 45 13.71 -25.26 1.10
CA LEU A 45 12.65 -24.78 1.99
C LEU A 45 11.31 -25.36 1.53
N THR A 46 10.76 -26.25 2.34
CA THR A 46 9.54 -27.01 2.00
C THR A 46 8.28 -26.49 2.67
N GLN A 47 8.41 -25.61 3.67
CA GLN A 47 7.27 -25.06 4.40
C GLN A 47 6.56 -24.00 3.56
N ASP A 48 5.24 -24.13 3.47
CA ASP A 48 4.34 -23.17 2.81
C ASP A 48 3.64 -22.29 3.85
N VAL A 49 4.46 -21.63 4.69
CA VAL A 49 4.01 -20.74 5.75
C VAL A 49 4.77 -19.42 5.72
N ILE A 50 4.15 -18.38 6.26
CA ILE A 50 4.82 -17.08 6.40
C ILE A 50 5.70 -17.10 7.66
N PHE A 51 7.00 -16.94 7.48
CA PHE A 51 7.94 -16.72 8.57
C PHE A 51 8.00 -15.24 8.90
N LYS A 52 7.83 -14.91 10.18
CA LYS A 52 7.96 -13.56 10.70
C LYS A 52 9.14 -13.50 11.66
N GLY A 53 10.24 -12.96 11.20
CA GLY A 53 11.42 -12.63 11.98
C GLY A 53 11.69 -11.11 11.96
N PRO A 54 12.96 -10.69 11.85
CA PRO A 54 13.33 -9.30 11.63
C PRO A 54 12.72 -8.72 10.32
N ILE A 55 12.47 -9.60 9.36
CA ILE A 55 11.73 -9.37 8.12
C ILE A 55 10.75 -10.52 7.92
N PHE A 56 9.84 -10.38 6.96
CA PHE A 56 8.96 -11.46 6.53
C PHE A 56 9.63 -12.29 5.43
N LEU A 57 9.39 -13.59 5.47
CA LEU A 57 9.62 -14.53 4.36
C LEU A 57 8.29 -15.19 4.05
N SER A 58 7.71 -14.91 2.88
CA SER A 58 6.38 -15.37 2.49
C SER A 58 6.46 -16.22 1.22
N PRO A 59 5.89 -17.43 1.21
CA PRO A 59 5.87 -18.28 0.02
C PRO A 59 5.05 -17.64 -1.10
N MET A 60 5.49 -17.85 -2.34
CA MET A 60 4.84 -17.38 -3.56
C MET A 60 4.50 -18.54 -4.53
N GLY A 61 4.79 -19.78 -4.14
CA GLY A 61 4.74 -20.97 -5.00
C GLY A 61 6.08 -21.29 -5.64
N ASP A 62 6.20 -22.49 -6.18
CA ASP A 62 7.36 -22.97 -6.95
C ASP A 62 8.73 -22.72 -6.29
N LYS A 63 8.82 -22.96 -4.98
CA LYS A 63 10.03 -22.70 -4.18
C LYS A 63 10.50 -21.25 -4.19
N THR A 64 9.66 -20.34 -4.61
CA THR A 64 9.95 -18.91 -4.57
C THR A 64 9.35 -18.23 -3.34
N PHE A 65 10.04 -17.21 -2.84
CA PHE A 65 9.66 -16.52 -1.60
C PHE A 65 9.86 -15.02 -1.73
N TRP A 66 8.88 -14.28 -1.24
CA TRP A 66 8.97 -12.83 -1.03
C TRP A 66 9.67 -12.55 0.30
N VAL A 67 10.71 -11.74 0.26
CA VAL A 67 11.53 -11.37 1.43
C VAL A 67 11.46 -9.86 1.62
N GLY A 68 11.04 -9.42 2.79
CA GLY A 68 10.97 -7.98 3.00
C GLY A 68 10.32 -7.54 4.31
N ALA A 69 10.26 -6.27 4.45
CA ALA A 69 10.71 -5.22 3.55
C ALA A 69 11.49 -4.15 4.31
N THR A 70 12.30 -3.39 3.60
CA THR A 70 12.85 -2.16 4.15
C THR A 70 11.77 -1.10 4.36
N PHE A 71 12.12 -0.04 5.07
CA PHE A 71 11.24 1.09 5.32
C PHE A 71 12.04 2.40 5.27
N ASN A 72 11.78 3.22 4.25
CA ASN A 72 12.43 4.51 4.08
C ASN A 72 11.38 5.59 3.73
N GLN A 73 11.29 6.62 4.58
CA GLN A 73 10.38 7.75 4.36
C GLN A 73 11.00 8.91 3.57
N LYS A 74 12.32 8.93 3.44
CA LYS A 74 13.02 10.03 2.76
C LYS A 74 13.08 9.82 1.25
N ASP A 75 13.44 8.62 0.82
CA ASP A 75 13.52 8.27 -0.60
C ASP A 75 12.12 7.99 -1.17
N LYS A 76 11.75 8.72 -2.22
CA LYS A 76 10.50 8.57 -2.98
C LYS A 76 10.73 8.01 -4.39
N THR A 77 11.90 7.47 -4.65
CA THR A 77 12.19 6.79 -5.91
C THR A 77 11.82 5.31 -5.82
N ILE A 78 11.60 4.69 -6.98
CA ILE A 78 11.41 3.23 -7.08
C ILE A 78 12.72 2.52 -7.46
N ARG A 79 13.87 3.22 -7.36
CA ARG A 79 15.19 2.63 -7.62
C ARG A 79 15.57 1.75 -6.43
N VAL A 80 16.10 0.58 -6.73
CA VAL A 80 16.68 -0.31 -5.71
C VAL A 80 18.05 0.19 -5.27
N SER A 81 18.50 -0.21 -4.07
CA SER A 81 19.80 0.16 -3.53
C SER A 81 20.57 -1.06 -3.03
N GLU A 82 21.88 -1.06 -3.20
CA GLU A 82 22.72 -2.15 -2.71
C GLU A 82 22.74 -2.23 -1.18
N GLU A 83 22.61 -1.10 -0.48
CA GLU A 83 22.48 -1.06 0.98
C GLU A 83 21.23 -1.81 1.46
N ALA A 84 20.07 -1.57 0.80
CA ALA A 84 18.83 -2.26 1.13
C ALA A 84 18.92 -3.76 0.83
N LYS A 85 19.55 -4.13 -0.28
CA LYS A 85 19.79 -5.53 -0.64
C LYS A 85 20.66 -6.24 0.40
N ALA A 86 21.79 -5.64 0.74
CA ALA A 86 22.70 -6.17 1.76
C ALA A 86 22.00 -6.31 3.12
N TRP A 87 21.22 -5.31 3.52
CA TRP A 87 20.45 -5.35 4.75
C TRP A 87 19.42 -6.49 4.74
N LEU A 88 18.64 -6.65 3.67
CA LEU A 88 17.65 -7.73 3.54
C LEU A 88 18.30 -9.11 3.62
N ILE A 89 19.43 -9.31 2.92
CA ILE A 89 20.19 -10.55 2.98
C ILE A 89 20.71 -10.82 4.39
N SER A 90 21.27 -9.81 5.05
CA SER A 90 21.74 -9.91 6.43
C SER A 90 20.62 -10.32 7.40
N LYS A 91 19.43 -9.74 7.26
CA LYS A 91 18.27 -10.09 8.08
C LYS A 91 17.73 -11.48 7.78
N LEU A 92 17.71 -11.88 6.51
CA LEU A 92 17.29 -13.21 6.09
C LEU A 92 18.19 -14.30 6.69
N LYS A 93 19.51 -14.12 6.60
CA LYS A 93 20.50 -15.05 7.13
C LYS A 93 20.47 -15.23 8.65
N GLN A 94 19.78 -14.37 9.40
CA GLN A 94 19.60 -14.54 10.85
C GLN A 94 18.68 -15.71 11.22
N PHE A 95 17.82 -16.17 10.30
CA PHE A 95 16.89 -17.27 10.54
C PHE A 95 16.77 -18.29 9.41
N LEU A 96 17.34 -18.02 8.24
CA LEU A 96 17.37 -18.96 7.12
C LEU A 96 18.81 -19.42 6.85
N ASN A 97 19.13 -20.64 7.28
CA ASN A 97 20.44 -21.28 7.09
C ASN A 97 20.49 -22.19 5.85
N LEU A 98 19.57 -22.01 4.91
CA LEU A 98 19.52 -22.75 3.66
C LEU A 98 20.10 -21.93 2.51
N PRO A 99 20.71 -22.56 1.51
CA PRO A 99 21.14 -21.87 0.30
C PRO A 99 19.93 -21.34 -0.47
N PHE A 100 20.03 -20.13 -1.00
CA PHE A 100 19.02 -19.49 -1.82
C PHE A 100 19.65 -18.68 -2.94
N GLU A 101 18.90 -18.49 -4.00
CA GLU A 101 19.23 -17.62 -5.14
C GLU A 101 18.33 -16.38 -5.10
N ILE A 102 18.89 -15.21 -5.40
CA ILE A 102 18.12 -13.97 -5.54
C ILE A 102 17.68 -13.85 -7.00
N LEU A 103 16.39 -13.95 -7.23
CA LEU A 103 15.80 -13.81 -8.57
C LEU A 103 15.53 -12.36 -8.92
N GLU A 104 15.02 -11.55 -7.96
CA GLU A 104 14.63 -10.18 -8.22
C GLU A 104 14.86 -9.29 -7.00
N HIS A 105 15.16 -8.02 -7.27
CA HIS A 105 15.18 -6.95 -6.27
C HIS A 105 14.23 -5.84 -6.72
N LYS A 106 13.23 -5.53 -5.92
CA LYS A 106 12.16 -4.58 -6.26
C LYS A 106 12.00 -3.51 -5.20
N ALA A 107 11.61 -2.31 -5.64
CA ALA A 107 11.26 -1.19 -4.78
C ALA A 107 9.88 -0.64 -5.15
N GLN A 108 9.09 -0.30 -4.14
CA GLN A 108 7.79 0.35 -4.32
C GLN A 108 7.54 1.37 -3.20
N ILE A 109 6.67 2.34 -3.47
CA ILE A 109 6.28 3.34 -2.49
C ILE A 109 4.88 3.02 -1.98
N ARG A 110 4.77 2.77 -0.68
CA ARG A 110 3.49 2.56 -0.01
C ARG A 110 2.78 3.89 0.16
N ALA A 111 1.49 3.92 -0.11
CA ALA A 111 0.63 5.05 0.22
C ALA A 111 0.39 5.07 1.74
N THR A 112 1.14 5.88 2.44
CA THR A 112 1.00 6.08 3.89
C THR A 112 0.36 7.43 4.16
N VAL A 113 -0.42 7.55 5.21
CA VAL A 113 -1.02 8.81 5.67
C VAL A 113 -0.29 9.29 6.92
N ILE A 114 -0.22 10.58 7.15
CA ILE A 114 0.48 11.16 8.29
C ILE A 114 -0.02 10.61 9.64
N ASP A 115 -1.32 10.35 9.75
CA ASP A 115 -1.96 9.78 10.95
C ASP A 115 -2.01 8.23 10.94
N ARG A 116 -1.41 7.58 9.94
CA ARG A 116 -1.36 6.11 9.75
C ARG A 116 -2.74 5.44 9.66
N ARG A 117 -3.77 6.18 9.26
CA ARG A 117 -5.14 5.68 9.08
C ARG A 117 -5.54 5.73 7.61
N PRO A 118 -6.35 4.79 7.12
CA PRO A 118 -6.76 4.76 5.72
C PRO A 118 -7.62 5.98 5.36
N LEU A 119 -7.74 6.22 4.07
CA LEU A 119 -8.51 7.31 3.47
C LEU A 119 -9.68 6.73 2.70
N LEU A 120 -10.88 6.86 3.23
CA LEU A 120 -12.13 6.46 2.58
C LEU A 120 -13.12 7.62 2.57
N GLY A 121 -13.85 7.78 1.50
CA GLY A 121 -14.94 8.72 1.48
C GLY A 121 -15.18 9.42 0.17
N ARG A 122 -16.11 10.35 0.20
CA ARG A 122 -16.58 11.15 -0.93
C ARG A 122 -15.89 12.52 -0.91
N HIS A 123 -15.54 13.03 -2.10
CA HIS A 123 -15.00 14.37 -2.26
C HIS A 123 -15.98 15.45 -1.73
N PRO A 124 -15.50 16.50 -1.05
CA PRO A 124 -16.36 17.51 -0.42
C PRO A 124 -17.31 18.22 -1.41
N LYS A 125 -16.84 18.55 -2.63
CA LYS A 125 -17.62 19.25 -3.66
C LYS A 125 -18.15 18.32 -4.76
N HIS A 126 -17.39 17.30 -5.15
CA HIS A 126 -17.74 16.42 -6.27
C HIS A 126 -18.37 15.13 -5.74
N HIS A 127 -19.71 15.11 -5.67
CA HIS A 127 -20.46 14.04 -4.99
C HIS A 127 -20.38 12.66 -5.65
N ASN A 128 -19.84 12.56 -6.84
CA ASN A 128 -19.64 11.34 -7.60
C ASN A 128 -18.16 10.86 -7.62
N LEU A 129 -17.26 11.55 -6.88
CA LEU A 129 -15.87 11.16 -6.73
C LEU A 129 -15.62 10.63 -5.33
N TYR A 130 -14.99 9.45 -5.26
CA TYR A 130 -14.66 8.74 -4.04
C TYR A 130 -13.20 8.33 -4.02
N ILE A 131 -12.69 8.06 -2.84
CA ILE A 131 -11.32 7.57 -2.65
C ILE A 131 -11.30 6.38 -1.69
N LEU A 132 -10.44 5.39 -1.99
CA LEU A 132 -9.96 4.37 -1.10
C LEU A 132 -8.44 4.30 -1.23
N ASN A 133 -7.72 4.83 -0.25
CA ASN A 133 -6.26 4.96 -0.33
C ASN A 133 -5.63 4.98 1.08
N GLY A 134 -4.32 5.18 1.16
CA GLY A 134 -3.63 5.37 2.42
C GLY A 134 -3.48 4.11 3.27
N LEU A 135 -3.49 2.92 2.66
CA LEU A 135 -3.48 1.63 3.36
C LEU A 135 -2.14 1.29 4.01
N GLY A 136 -1.06 1.96 3.62
CA GLY A 136 0.28 1.79 4.19
C GLY A 136 0.81 0.37 4.07
N THR A 137 1.33 -0.17 5.18
CA THR A 137 1.93 -1.52 5.23
C THR A 137 0.93 -2.65 5.47
N ARG A 138 -0.33 -2.34 5.76
CA ARG A 138 -1.39 -3.30 6.10
C ARG A 138 -2.48 -3.40 5.03
N GLY A 139 -2.19 -2.98 3.81
CA GLY A 139 -3.16 -2.88 2.74
C GLY A 139 -3.86 -4.20 2.43
N VAL A 140 -3.13 -5.28 2.28
CA VAL A 140 -3.68 -6.62 1.99
C VAL A 140 -4.67 -7.07 3.08
N LEU A 141 -4.31 -6.87 4.35
CA LEU A 141 -5.16 -7.24 5.48
C LEU A 141 -6.43 -6.39 5.58
N MET A 142 -6.31 -5.09 5.31
CA MET A 142 -7.39 -4.13 5.55
C MET A 142 -8.33 -3.94 4.36
N SER A 143 -7.85 -4.14 3.14
CA SER A 143 -8.61 -3.81 1.93
C SER A 143 -9.99 -4.49 1.83
N PRO A 144 -10.20 -5.76 2.22
CA PRO A 144 -11.52 -6.38 2.14
C PRO A 144 -12.56 -5.69 3.03
N LEU A 145 -12.18 -5.30 4.24
CA LEU A 145 -13.06 -4.59 5.16
C LEU A 145 -13.32 -3.15 4.70
N LEU A 146 -12.27 -2.45 4.26
CA LEU A 146 -12.37 -1.06 3.83
C LEU A 146 -13.17 -0.90 2.56
N SER A 147 -13.02 -1.80 1.60
CA SER A 147 -13.83 -1.81 0.38
C SER A 147 -15.31 -2.07 0.69
N LYS A 148 -15.60 -2.99 1.63
CA LYS A 148 -16.98 -3.22 2.11
C LYS A 148 -17.56 -1.95 2.75
N TRP A 149 -16.81 -1.23 3.58
CA TRP A 149 -17.28 0.02 4.18
C TRP A 149 -17.54 1.10 3.14
N LEU A 150 -16.65 1.26 2.16
CA LEU A 150 -16.84 2.23 1.09
C LEU A 150 -18.05 1.86 0.22
N PHE A 151 -18.22 0.59 -0.16
CA PHE A 151 -19.39 0.11 -0.89
C PHE A 151 -20.68 0.41 -0.11
N GLN A 152 -20.74 0.08 1.18
CA GLN A 152 -21.89 0.35 2.01
C GLN A 152 -22.19 1.85 2.15
N TYR A 153 -21.16 2.68 2.14
CA TYR A 153 -21.33 4.14 2.14
C TYR A 153 -21.90 4.65 0.84
N ILE A 154 -21.44 4.13 -0.30
CA ILE A 154 -21.89 4.54 -1.64
C ILE A 154 -23.34 4.08 -1.89
N GLU A 155 -23.62 2.80 -1.69
CA GLU A 155 -24.89 2.19 -2.09
C GLU A 155 -26.00 2.29 -1.01
N ASN A 156 -25.61 2.24 0.26
CA ASN A 156 -26.57 2.13 1.36
C ASN A 156 -26.52 3.32 2.34
N ASN A 157 -25.80 4.40 2.02
CA ASN A 157 -25.63 5.58 2.88
C ASN A 157 -25.16 5.28 4.30
N LYS A 158 -24.46 4.13 4.51
CA LYS A 158 -23.90 3.79 5.82
C LYS A 158 -22.69 4.66 6.12
N LYS A 159 -22.58 5.17 7.34
CA LYS A 159 -21.46 6.01 7.74
C LYS A 159 -20.15 5.24 7.73
N ILE A 160 -19.10 5.84 7.18
CA ILE A 160 -17.73 5.36 7.31
C ILE A 160 -17.26 5.60 8.75
N PRO A 161 -16.56 4.64 9.40
CA PRO A 161 -15.95 4.88 10.71
C PRO A 161 -15.02 6.11 10.68
N ARG A 162 -15.14 6.96 11.71
CA ARG A 162 -14.43 8.26 11.80
C ARG A 162 -12.94 8.14 11.52
N GLN A 163 -12.31 7.03 11.93
CA GLN A 163 -10.88 6.81 11.76
C GLN A 163 -10.47 6.63 10.28
N ALA A 164 -11.39 6.19 9.42
CA ALA A 164 -11.15 5.96 8.00
C ALA A 164 -11.70 7.07 7.10
N ASP A 165 -12.69 7.85 7.59
CA ASP A 165 -13.38 8.89 6.82
C ASP A 165 -12.44 10.07 6.52
N ILE A 166 -12.34 10.45 5.24
CA ILE A 166 -11.55 11.61 4.78
C ILE A 166 -12.09 12.94 5.29
N LYS A 167 -13.32 13.00 5.78
CA LYS A 167 -13.90 14.21 6.41
C LYS A 167 -13.03 14.76 7.55
N ARG A 168 -12.21 13.91 8.19
CA ARG A 168 -11.24 14.36 9.20
C ARG A 168 -10.20 15.35 8.68
N PHE A 169 -10.01 15.40 7.34
CA PHE A 169 -9.11 16.31 6.64
C PHE A 169 -9.84 17.38 5.80
N GLU A 170 -11.16 17.49 5.91
CA GLU A 170 -11.98 18.39 5.11
C GLU A 170 -11.55 19.87 5.25
N LYS A 171 -11.07 20.27 6.44
CA LYS A 171 -10.51 21.61 6.67
C LYS A 171 -9.30 21.93 5.80
N HIS A 172 -8.52 20.93 5.37
CA HIS A 172 -7.38 21.13 4.47
C HIS A 172 -7.85 21.49 3.07
N TYR A 173 -8.98 20.94 2.62
CA TYR A 173 -9.57 21.25 1.32
C TYR A 173 -10.05 22.70 1.22
N PHE A 174 -10.64 23.25 2.27
CA PHE A 174 -11.20 24.61 2.27
C PHE A 174 -10.17 25.70 2.64
N ARG A 175 -8.93 25.33 2.99
CA ARG A 175 -7.86 26.30 3.30
C ARG A 175 -6.89 26.52 2.13
N ASN A 176 -6.96 25.70 1.09
CA ASN A 176 -6.23 25.84 -0.17
C ASN A 176 -7.16 26.47 -1.22
#